data_d62f18647574bf7b4c26b3b66cf054e1
#
_entry.id   d62f18647574bf7b4c26b3b66cf054e1
#
_cell.length_a   1.000
_cell.length_b   1.000
_cell.length_c   1.000
_cell.angle_alpha   90.00
_cell.angle_beta   90.00
_cell.angle_gamma   90.00
#
_symmetry.space_group_name_H-M   'P 1'
#
loop_
_entity.id
_entity.type
_entity.pdbx_description
1 polymer ?
#
loop_
_entity_poly.entity_id
_entity_poly.type
_entity_poly.pdbx_seq_one_letter_code
_entity_poly.pdbx_strand_id
1 'polypeptide(L)'
;MPALSLTGKSALITGGARRIGRAIALALGNAGADVTVTYRSSQQDAEKTVELLSLTGRQAQAVGCDVRSESQVRQAVAAAASFHGRIDIVVNNAAIFESSSFDQLTLAQWDAVFETNTRGPFLVSREALPHLKATHGRIVNIGSLGGIRAWADHAHYCASKAALHMLTQAMAKAFAPEISVNCVAPGWIEMSEKPDAAAERFASKTPMQRNGAPADVAEAVLYFAASTGFVTGQILTVDGGLGL
;
A
#
# COMPACT_ATOMS: atom_id res chain seq x y z
N MET A 1 23.16 4.24 12.71
CA MET A 1 22.71 4.81 11.43
C MET A 1 21.82 6.01 11.74
N PRO A 2 21.83 7.10 10.94
CA PRO A 2 20.83 8.14 11.15
C PRO A 2 19.43 7.53 11.02
N ALA A 3 18.50 8.00 11.85
CA ALA A 3 17.12 7.56 11.77
C ALA A 3 16.59 7.79 10.34
N LEU A 4 15.77 6.87 9.84
CA LEU A 4 15.11 7.02 8.53
C LEU A 4 14.22 8.26 8.57
N SER A 5 14.65 9.35 7.94
CA SER A 5 13.95 10.64 7.95
C SER A 5 13.31 10.94 6.61
N LEU A 6 12.07 11.39 6.65
CA LEU A 6 11.28 11.85 5.50
C LEU A 6 10.96 13.35 5.60
N THR A 7 11.71 14.09 6.41
CA THR A 7 11.51 15.55 6.57
C THR A 7 11.57 16.26 5.21
N GLY A 8 10.58 17.07 4.91
CA GLY A 8 10.44 17.79 3.63
C GLY A 8 10.00 16.92 2.45
N LYS A 9 9.56 15.68 2.71
CA LYS A 9 8.96 14.78 1.74
C LYS A 9 7.45 14.76 1.86
N SER A 10 6.75 14.43 0.78
CA SER A 10 5.32 14.20 0.81
C SER A 10 4.96 12.80 0.28
N ALA A 11 3.95 12.20 0.90
CA ALA A 11 3.47 10.86 0.57
C ALA A 11 1.98 10.86 0.21
N LEU A 12 1.64 10.19 -0.88
CA LEU A 12 0.26 9.87 -1.28
C LEU A 12 0.00 8.39 -1.00
N ILE A 13 -0.98 8.08 -0.13
CA ILE A 13 -1.31 6.72 0.28
C ILE A 13 -2.74 6.39 -0.11
N THR A 14 -2.93 5.44 -1.02
CA THR A 14 -4.27 5.02 -1.40
C THR A 14 -4.87 4.09 -0.34
N GLY A 15 -6.16 4.30 0.01
CA GLY A 15 -6.80 3.53 1.07
C GLY A 15 -6.17 3.74 2.45
N GLY A 16 -5.63 4.95 2.73
CA GLY A 16 -4.91 5.30 3.96
C GLY A 16 -5.80 5.54 5.19
N ALA A 17 -7.12 5.37 5.07
CA ALA A 17 -8.08 5.73 6.12
C ALA A 17 -8.02 4.83 7.36
N ARG A 18 -7.67 3.56 7.24
CA ARG A 18 -7.73 2.57 8.33
C ARG A 18 -6.76 1.40 8.13
N ARG A 19 -6.68 0.53 9.14
CA ARG A 19 -5.91 -0.73 9.09
C ARG A 19 -4.45 -0.49 8.65
N ILE A 20 -3.92 -1.30 7.73
CA ILE A 20 -2.55 -1.20 7.19
C ILE A 20 -2.29 0.21 6.61
N GLY A 21 -3.23 0.76 5.85
CA GLY A 21 -3.07 2.08 5.25
C GLY A 21 -2.89 3.21 6.28
N ARG A 22 -3.66 3.17 7.38
CA ARG A 22 -3.48 4.11 8.51
C ARG A 22 -2.13 3.93 9.18
N ALA A 23 -1.71 2.68 9.45
CA ALA A 23 -0.41 2.41 10.05
C ALA A 23 0.74 2.94 9.20
N ILE A 24 0.67 2.75 7.87
CA ILE A 24 1.63 3.30 6.92
C ILE A 24 1.61 4.84 6.97
N ALA A 25 0.43 5.46 6.93
CA ALA A 25 0.32 6.92 6.98
C ALA A 25 0.97 7.51 8.23
N LEU A 26 0.69 6.92 9.40
CA LEU A 26 1.27 7.34 10.68
C LEU A 26 2.79 7.09 10.73
N ALA A 27 3.28 5.96 10.22
CA ALA A 27 4.72 5.68 10.20
C ALA A 27 5.48 6.68 9.33
N LEU A 28 4.96 7.01 8.13
CA LEU A 28 5.59 8.01 7.25
C LEU A 28 5.48 9.42 7.85
N GLY A 29 4.35 9.78 8.47
CA GLY A 29 4.18 11.05 9.17
C GLY A 29 5.13 11.19 10.36
N ASN A 30 5.26 10.17 11.20
CA ASN A 30 6.22 10.15 12.32
C ASN A 30 7.68 10.25 11.85
N ALA A 31 7.98 9.74 10.66
CA ALA A 31 9.30 9.90 10.04
C ALA A 31 9.52 11.28 9.41
N GLY A 32 8.51 12.17 9.42
CA GLY A 32 8.61 13.55 8.99
C GLY A 32 7.99 13.88 7.64
N ALA A 33 7.28 12.95 6.99
CA ALA A 33 6.58 13.22 5.75
C ALA A 33 5.27 13.97 5.97
N ASP A 34 4.93 14.88 5.07
CA ASP A 34 3.56 15.36 4.90
C ASP A 34 2.74 14.31 4.14
N VAL A 35 1.45 14.14 4.48
CA VAL A 35 0.70 12.95 4.04
C VAL A 35 -0.66 13.30 3.43
N THR A 36 -0.91 12.79 2.23
CA THR A 36 -2.27 12.69 1.67
C THR A 36 -2.74 11.25 1.76
N VAL A 37 -3.87 10.99 2.42
CA VAL A 37 -4.54 9.69 2.38
C VAL A 37 -5.75 9.74 1.47
N THR A 38 -6.01 8.67 0.71
CA THR A 38 -7.27 8.58 -0.02
C THR A 38 -8.21 7.55 0.60
N TYR A 39 -9.50 7.72 0.36
CA TYR A 39 -10.55 6.81 0.78
C TYR A 39 -11.65 6.72 -0.28
N ARG A 40 -12.35 5.59 -0.35
CA ARG A 40 -13.53 5.44 -1.21
C ARG A 40 -14.84 5.75 -0.47
N SER A 41 -15.03 5.17 0.71
CA SER A 41 -16.26 5.27 1.51
C SER A 41 -16.03 5.52 3.00
N SER A 42 -14.78 5.45 3.48
CA SER A 42 -14.44 5.56 4.91
C SER A 42 -13.99 6.99 5.26
N GLN A 43 -14.81 8.00 4.98
CA GLN A 43 -14.45 9.41 5.18
C GLN A 43 -14.10 9.72 6.64
N GLN A 44 -14.96 9.32 7.59
CA GLN A 44 -14.71 9.56 9.02
C GLN A 44 -13.42 8.91 9.53
N ASP A 45 -13.09 7.71 9.03
CA ASP A 45 -11.82 7.07 9.37
C ASP A 45 -10.62 7.81 8.77
N ALA A 46 -10.78 8.39 7.58
CA ALA A 46 -9.74 9.19 6.93
C ALA A 46 -9.50 10.50 7.68
N GLU A 47 -10.56 11.18 8.12
CA GLU A 47 -10.50 12.40 8.94
C GLU A 47 -9.78 12.13 10.26
N LYS A 48 -10.11 11.03 10.96
CA LYS A 48 -9.39 10.59 12.17
C LYS A 48 -7.90 10.31 11.91
N THR A 49 -7.56 9.77 10.74
CA THR A 49 -6.16 9.55 10.38
C THR A 49 -5.43 10.89 10.17
N VAL A 50 -6.08 11.86 9.54
CA VAL A 50 -5.54 13.22 9.38
C VAL A 50 -5.35 13.92 10.73
N GLU A 51 -6.30 13.80 11.66
CA GLU A 51 -6.18 14.34 13.03
C GLU A 51 -4.94 13.77 13.73
N LEU A 52 -4.76 12.44 13.68
CA LEU A 52 -3.59 11.78 14.28
C LEU A 52 -2.27 12.23 13.65
N LEU A 53 -2.23 12.42 12.33
CA LEU A 53 -1.07 12.95 11.62
C LEU A 53 -0.76 14.39 12.03
N SER A 54 -1.79 15.22 12.19
CA SER A 54 -1.62 16.62 12.61
C SER A 54 -0.96 16.73 13.99
N LEU A 55 -1.18 15.77 14.91
CA LEU A 55 -0.51 15.72 16.21
C LEU A 55 1.01 15.52 16.10
N THR A 56 1.49 15.00 14.97
CA THR A 56 2.94 14.87 14.70
C THR A 56 3.57 16.16 14.16
N GLY A 57 2.78 17.22 14.00
CA GLY A 57 3.22 18.50 13.42
C GLY A 57 3.38 18.46 11.89
N ARG A 58 2.81 17.44 11.22
CA ARG A 58 2.86 17.30 9.76
C ARG A 58 1.59 17.82 9.10
N GLN A 59 1.74 18.32 7.87
CA GLN A 59 0.57 18.64 7.05
C GLN A 59 -0.06 17.33 6.57
N ALA A 60 -1.38 17.23 6.70
CA ALA A 60 -2.12 16.06 6.25
C ALA A 60 -3.48 16.42 5.67
N GLN A 61 -3.93 15.68 4.67
CA GLN A 61 -5.28 15.80 4.11
C GLN A 61 -5.84 14.43 3.75
N ALA A 62 -7.18 14.37 3.66
CA ALA A 62 -7.93 13.21 3.18
C ALA A 62 -8.67 13.59 1.89
N VAL A 63 -8.59 12.73 0.86
CA VAL A 63 -9.20 12.94 -0.45
C VAL A 63 -10.06 11.73 -0.83
N GLY A 64 -11.31 11.97 -1.21
CA GLY A 64 -12.19 10.93 -1.77
C GLY A 64 -11.66 10.44 -3.12
N CYS A 65 -11.44 9.12 -3.26
CA CYS A 65 -10.95 8.53 -4.50
C CYS A 65 -11.28 7.04 -4.59
N ASP A 66 -12.04 6.66 -5.61
CA ASP A 66 -12.10 5.29 -6.07
C ASP A 66 -10.96 5.08 -7.08
N VAL A 67 -9.98 4.23 -6.72
CA VAL A 67 -8.79 3.97 -7.57
C VAL A 67 -9.12 3.31 -8.92
N ARG A 68 -10.36 2.82 -9.10
CA ARG A 68 -10.85 2.29 -10.37
C ARG A 68 -11.23 3.38 -11.37
N SER A 69 -11.48 4.59 -10.88
CA SER A 69 -11.89 5.75 -11.70
C SER A 69 -10.68 6.61 -12.04
N GLU A 70 -10.31 6.63 -13.33
CA GLU A 70 -9.19 7.43 -13.82
C GLU A 70 -9.35 8.94 -13.50
N SER A 71 -10.57 9.46 -13.61
CA SER A 71 -10.84 10.87 -13.31
C SER A 71 -10.66 11.20 -11.83
N GLN A 72 -11.10 10.31 -10.91
CA GLN A 72 -10.91 10.52 -9.48
C GLN A 72 -9.43 10.34 -9.08
N VAL A 73 -8.71 9.41 -9.70
CA VAL A 73 -7.26 9.25 -9.50
C VAL A 73 -6.53 10.54 -9.90
N ARG A 74 -6.84 11.10 -11.08
CA ARG A 74 -6.27 12.38 -11.52
C ARG A 74 -6.53 13.51 -10.54
N GLN A 75 -7.76 13.63 -10.05
CA GLN A 75 -8.13 14.64 -9.06
C GLN A 75 -7.38 14.45 -7.73
N ALA A 76 -7.24 13.21 -7.25
CA ALA A 76 -6.56 12.92 -6.00
C ALA A 76 -5.05 13.20 -6.09
N VAL A 77 -4.40 12.85 -7.20
CA VAL A 77 -2.98 13.16 -7.44
C VAL A 77 -2.77 14.66 -7.54
N ALA A 78 -3.61 15.37 -8.29
CA ALA A 78 -3.54 16.82 -8.42
C ALA A 78 -3.77 17.53 -7.06
N ALA A 79 -4.73 17.06 -6.24
CA ALA A 79 -4.95 17.57 -4.89
C ALA A 79 -3.74 17.38 -3.99
N ALA A 80 -3.11 16.19 -4.01
CA ALA A 80 -1.90 15.91 -3.23
C ALA A 80 -0.73 16.81 -3.67
N ALA A 81 -0.51 16.92 -4.97
CA ALA A 81 0.55 17.75 -5.52
C ALA A 81 0.35 19.24 -5.20
N SER A 82 -0.88 19.74 -5.30
CA SER A 82 -1.21 21.14 -4.99
C SER A 82 -1.07 21.46 -3.50
N PHE A 83 -1.52 20.56 -2.62
CA PHE A 83 -1.51 20.76 -1.17
C PHE A 83 -0.10 20.78 -0.58
N HIS A 84 0.78 19.89 -1.04
CA HIS A 84 2.14 19.79 -0.53
C HIS A 84 3.21 20.43 -1.45
N GLY A 85 2.83 20.89 -2.65
CA GLY A 85 3.76 21.40 -3.66
C GLY A 85 4.62 20.32 -4.33
N ARG A 86 4.50 19.05 -3.93
CA ARG A 86 5.31 17.92 -4.41
C ARG A 86 4.67 16.57 -4.09
N ILE A 87 5.12 15.51 -4.77
CA ILE A 87 4.89 14.11 -4.39
C ILE A 87 6.22 13.39 -4.49
N ASP A 88 6.72 12.85 -3.37
CA ASP A 88 7.96 12.07 -3.30
C ASP A 88 7.70 10.57 -3.20
N ILE A 89 6.58 10.19 -2.55
CA ILE A 89 6.28 8.81 -2.23
C ILE A 89 4.83 8.52 -2.63
N VAL A 90 4.64 7.44 -3.36
CA VAL A 90 3.31 6.86 -3.61
C VAL A 90 3.25 5.48 -2.97
N VAL A 91 2.22 5.24 -2.14
CA VAL A 91 1.93 3.92 -1.59
C VAL A 91 0.60 3.44 -2.14
N ASN A 92 0.63 2.43 -3.00
CA ASN A 92 -0.54 1.76 -3.54
C ASN A 92 -1.01 0.69 -2.55
N ASN A 93 -1.87 1.09 -1.61
CA ASN A 93 -2.39 0.22 -0.56
C ASN A 93 -3.88 -0.14 -0.76
N ALA A 94 -4.67 0.66 -1.45
CA ALA A 94 -6.09 0.36 -1.70
C ALA A 94 -6.26 -1.01 -2.36
N ALA A 95 -7.07 -1.89 -1.74
CA ALA A 95 -7.30 -3.24 -2.24
C ALA A 95 -8.67 -3.78 -1.81
N ILE A 96 -9.15 -4.76 -2.55
CA ILE A 96 -10.25 -5.65 -2.20
C ILE A 96 -9.67 -7.03 -1.87
N PHE A 97 -10.16 -7.61 -0.77
CA PHE A 97 -9.91 -8.98 -0.37
C PHE A 97 -11.24 -9.63 -0.06
N GLU A 98 -11.60 -10.64 -0.81
CA GLU A 98 -12.81 -11.43 -0.62
C GLU A 98 -12.56 -12.90 -0.95
N SER A 99 -13.36 -13.78 -0.39
CA SER A 99 -13.30 -15.22 -0.63
C SER A 99 -14.43 -15.65 -1.55
N SER A 100 -14.14 -16.55 -2.47
CA SER A 100 -15.11 -17.26 -3.29
C SER A 100 -14.51 -18.58 -3.74
N SER A 101 -15.26 -19.68 -3.67
CA SER A 101 -14.83 -20.92 -4.31
C SER A 101 -14.74 -20.71 -5.83
N PHE A 102 -13.87 -21.46 -6.49
CA PHE A 102 -13.58 -21.21 -7.91
C PHE A 102 -14.82 -21.40 -8.82
N ASP A 103 -15.66 -22.34 -8.48
CA ASP A 103 -16.92 -22.65 -9.22
C ASP A 103 -18.03 -21.63 -8.99
N GLN A 104 -17.98 -20.86 -7.90
CA GLN A 104 -18.95 -19.80 -7.57
C GLN A 104 -18.43 -18.39 -7.90
N LEU A 105 -17.16 -18.27 -8.28
CA LEU A 105 -16.55 -16.98 -8.56
C LEU A 105 -17.16 -16.34 -9.80
N THR A 106 -17.83 -15.21 -9.61
CA THR A 106 -18.45 -14.46 -10.71
C THR A 106 -17.45 -13.59 -11.44
N LEU A 107 -17.73 -13.29 -12.72
CA LEU A 107 -16.93 -12.35 -13.51
C LEU A 107 -16.89 -10.95 -12.86
N ALA A 108 -17.99 -10.50 -12.29
CA ALA A 108 -18.05 -9.21 -11.61
C ALA A 108 -17.09 -9.13 -10.39
N GLN A 109 -16.99 -10.20 -9.60
CA GLN A 109 -16.02 -10.27 -8.50
C GLN A 109 -14.58 -10.29 -9.03
N TRP A 110 -14.32 -11.08 -10.05
CA TRP A 110 -13.02 -11.12 -10.73
C TRP A 110 -12.60 -9.72 -11.19
N ASP A 111 -13.47 -9.05 -11.97
CA ASP A 111 -13.18 -7.72 -12.52
C ASP A 111 -12.98 -6.68 -11.42
N ALA A 112 -13.84 -6.65 -10.41
CA ALA A 112 -13.73 -5.71 -9.30
C ALA A 112 -12.39 -5.84 -8.56
N VAL A 113 -11.91 -7.06 -8.35
CA VAL A 113 -10.62 -7.31 -7.70
C VAL A 113 -9.46 -6.87 -8.59
N PHE A 114 -9.46 -7.20 -9.88
CA PHE A 114 -8.40 -6.77 -10.79
C PHE A 114 -8.40 -5.27 -11.03
N GLU A 115 -9.56 -4.66 -11.15
CA GLU A 115 -9.71 -3.21 -11.28
C GLU A 115 -9.12 -2.46 -10.08
N THR A 116 -9.34 -2.98 -8.89
CA THR A 116 -8.85 -2.34 -7.68
C THR A 116 -7.38 -2.66 -7.41
N ASN A 117 -7.02 -3.96 -7.43
CA ASN A 117 -5.72 -4.43 -6.92
C ASN A 117 -4.58 -4.30 -7.93
N THR A 118 -4.89 -4.21 -9.23
CA THR A 118 -3.89 -4.17 -10.31
C THR A 118 -4.02 -2.91 -11.15
N ARG A 119 -5.22 -2.64 -11.72
CA ARG A 119 -5.46 -1.44 -12.55
C ARG A 119 -5.35 -0.16 -11.72
N GLY A 120 -5.86 -0.14 -10.48
CA GLY A 120 -5.74 1.02 -9.59
C GLY A 120 -4.30 1.45 -9.35
N PRO A 121 -3.38 0.60 -8.90
CA PRO A 121 -1.96 0.91 -8.78
C PRO A 121 -1.32 1.41 -10.08
N PHE A 122 -1.69 0.83 -11.24
CA PHE A 122 -1.24 1.33 -12.54
C PHE A 122 -1.71 2.77 -12.78
N LEU A 123 -2.99 3.07 -12.59
CA LEU A 123 -3.55 4.41 -12.80
C LEU A 123 -2.90 5.46 -11.90
N VAL A 124 -2.78 5.15 -10.59
CA VAL A 124 -2.18 6.06 -9.61
C VAL A 124 -0.70 6.31 -9.92
N SER A 125 0.06 5.25 -10.20
CA SER A 125 1.49 5.37 -10.53
C SER A 125 1.72 6.15 -11.81
N ARG A 126 0.90 5.92 -12.85
CA ARG A 126 0.97 6.65 -14.12
C ARG A 126 0.69 8.14 -13.95
N GLU A 127 -0.36 8.47 -13.20
CA GLU A 127 -0.75 9.86 -12.98
C GLU A 127 0.28 10.62 -12.11
N ALA A 128 0.85 9.95 -11.09
CA ALA A 128 1.87 10.54 -10.23
C ALA A 128 3.26 10.62 -10.87
N LEU A 129 3.50 9.97 -12.03
CA LEU A 129 4.81 9.82 -12.63
C LEU A 129 5.56 11.14 -12.87
N PRO A 130 4.94 12.23 -13.39
CA PRO A 130 5.64 13.51 -13.58
C PRO A 130 6.19 14.09 -12.25
N HIS A 131 5.40 14.00 -11.18
CA HIS A 131 5.76 14.49 -9.86
C HIS A 131 6.89 13.66 -9.25
N LEU A 132 6.80 12.34 -9.35
CA LEU A 132 7.82 11.41 -8.85
C LEU A 132 9.15 11.55 -9.60
N LYS A 133 9.13 11.79 -10.91
CA LYS A 133 10.35 12.07 -11.68
C LYS A 133 11.03 13.33 -11.19
N ALA A 134 10.27 14.40 -10.96
CA ALA A 134 10.80 15.68 -10.49
C ALA A 134 11.46 15.59 -9.10
N THR A 135 11.07 14.61 -8.28
CA THR A 135 11.54 14.44 -6.90
C THR A 135 12.51 13.29 -6.71
N HIS A 136 12.83 12.53 -7.76
CA HIS A 136 13.51 11.22 -7.68
C HIS A 136 12.81 10.31 -6.67
N GLY A 137 11.49 10.15 -6.86
CA GLY A 137 10.56 9.60 -5.89
C GLY A 137 10.60 8.09 -5.72
N ARG A 138 9.62 7.60 -4.95
CA ARG A 138 9.47 6.18 -4.59
C ARG A 138 8.05 5.72 -4.80
N ILE A 139 7.88 4.50 -5.31
CA ILE A 139 6.60 3.79 -5.33
C ILE A 139 6.72 2.54 -4.48
N VAL A 140 5.80 2.36 -3.53
CA VAL A 140 5.68 1.13 -2.74
C VAL A 140 4.29 0.55 -2.96
N ASN A 141 4.25 -0.64 -3.57
CA ASN A 141 3.01 -1.38 -3.76
C ASN A 141 2.76 -2.31 -2.58
N ILE A 142 1.52 -2.41 -2.11
CA ILE A 142 1.14 -3.41 -1.10
C ILE A 142 0.61 -4.64 -1.82
N GLY A 143 1.48 -5.62 -1.96
CA GLY A 143 1.21 -6.94 -2.52
C GLY A 143 0.48 -7.85 -1.54
N SER A 144 0.84 -9.12 -1.54
CA SER A 144 0.38 -10.14 -0.59
C SER A 144 1.21 -11.41 -0.73
N LEU A 145 1.34 -12.18 0.33
CA LEU A 145 1.82 -13.56 0.25
C LEU A 145 0.97 -14.39 -0.73
N GLY A 146 -0.34 -14.07 -0.87
CA GLY A 146 -1.24 -14.68 -1.86
C GLY A 146 -0.82 -14.46 -3.31
N GLY A 147 0.03 -13.47 -3.62
CA GLY A 147 0.64 -13.31 -4.94
C GLY A 147 1.85 -14.23 -5.19
N ILE A 148 2.30 -14.98 -4.17
CA ILE A 148 3.44 -15.92 -4.21
C ILE A 148 2.96 -17.35 -3.92
N ARG A 149 2.03 -17.51 -2.97
CA ARG A 149 1.45 -18.78 -2.54
C ARG A 149 -0.05 -18.80 -2.85
N ALA A 150 -0.52 -19.80 -3.55
CA ALA A 150 -1.92 -19.92 -3.93
C ALA A 150 -2.82 -20.29 -2.75
N TRP A 151 -4.01 -19.69 -2.70
CA TRP A 151 -5.08 -20.01 -1.74
C TRP A 151 -6.33 -20.42 -2.51
N ALA A 152 -6.90 -21.58 -2.17
CA ALA A 152 -7.98 -22.21 -2.94
C ALA A 152 -9.20 -21.30 -3.17
N ASP A 153 -9.66 -20.61 -2.11
CA ASP A 153 -10.88 -19.78 -2.16
C ASP A 153 -10.59 -18.31 -2.48
N HIS A 154 -9.43 -18.01 -3.10
CA HIS A 154 -9.00 -16.65 -3.36
C HIS A 154 -8.32 -16.51 -4.74
N ALA A 155 -8.77 -17.29 -5.74
CA ALA A 155 -8.10 -17.35 -7.05
C ALA A 155 -7.93 -15.98 -7.71
N HIS A 156 -8.99 -15.17 -7.74
CA HIS A 156 -8.98 -13.81 -8.30
C HIS A 156 -8.04 -12.87 -7.52
N TYR A 157 -8.07 -12.95 -6.18
CA TYR A 157 -7.19 -12.15 -5.33
C TYR A 157 -5.71 -12.54 -5.54
N CYS A 158 -5.39 -13.82 -5.47
CA CYS A 158 -4.03 -14.31 -5.67
C CYS A 158 -3.49 -13.91 -7.06
N ALA A 159 -4.28 -14.10 -8.11
CA ALA A 159 -3.93 -13.69 -9.45
C ALA A 159 -3.69 -12.17 -9.57
N SER A 160 -4.56 -11.35 -8.95
CA SER A 160 -4.41 -9.89 -8.96
C SER A 160 -3.14 -9.42 -8.24
N LYS A 161 -2.78 -10.08 -7.13
CA LYS A 161 -1.57 -9.75 -6.37
C LYS A 161 -0.30 -10.23 -7.06
N ALA A 162 -0.34 -11.40 -7.73
CA ALA A 162 0.75 -11.85 -8.59
C ALA A 162 0.97 -10.87 -9.78
N ALA A 163 -0.10 -10.39 -10.38
CA ALA A 163 -0.04 -9.36 -11.42
C ALA A 163 0.57 -8.05 -10.90
N LEU A 164 0.22 -7.62 -9.66
CA LEU A 164 0.82 -6.44 -9.03
C LEU A 164 2.31 -6.63 -8.75
N HIS A 165 2.74 -7.83 -8.35
CA HIS A 165 4.16 -8.14 -8.16
C HIS A 165 4.94 -7.98 -9.48
N MET A 166 4.44 -8.54 -10.57
CA MET A 166 5.07 -8.39 -11.89
C MET A 166 5.01 -6.94 -12.38
N LEU A 167 3.90 -6.22 -12.16
CA LEU A 167 3.77 -4.80 -12.48
C LEU A 167 4.81 -3.97 -11.71
N THR A 168 5.09 -4.29 -10.45
CA THR A 168 6.15 -3.65 -9.67
C THR A 168 7.51 -3.77 -10.36
N GLN A 169 7.87 -4.97 -10.80
CA GLN A 169 9.14 -5.22 -11.48
C GLN A 169 9.22 -4.52 -12.84
N ALA A 170 8.11 -4.51 -13.59
CA ALA A 170 8.04 -3.81 -14.87
C ALA A 170 8.20 -2.30 -14.70
N MET A 171 7.49 -1.70 -13.73
CA MET A 171 7.63 -0.28 -13.41
C MET A 171 9.04 0.06 -12.90
N ALA A 172 9.67 -0.80 -12.10
CA ALA A 172 11.03 -0.61 -11.63
C ALA A 172 12.03 -0.48 -12.77
N LYS A 173 11.88 -1.31 -13.81
CA LYS A 173 12.71 -1.22 -15.03
C LYS A 173 12.39 0.02 -15.88
N ALA A 174 11.10 0.34 -16.01
CA ALA A 174 10.66 1.42 -16.89
C ALA A 174 10.96 2.82 -16.31
N PHE A 175 11.02 2.95 -14.98
CA PHE A 175 11.15 4.26 -14.31
C PHE A 175 12.55 4.54 -13.76
N ALA A 176 13.44 3.56 -13.83
CA ALA A 176 14.85 3.77 -13.50
C ALA A 176 15.52 4.70 -14.55
N PRO A 177 16.49 5.54 -14.13
CA PRO A 177 17.06 5.64 -12.78
C PRO A 177 16.30 6.60 -11.84
N GLU A 178 15.27 7.30 -12.32
CA GLU A 178 14.64 8.40 -11.57
C GLU A 178 13.81 7.94 -10.39
N ILE A 179 13.13 6.78 -10.50
CA ILE A 179 12.19 6.31 -9.49
C ILE A 179 12.47 4.86 -9.11
N SER A 180 12.56 4.57 -7.82
CA SER A 180 12.57 3.19 -7.36
C SER A 180 11.14 2.70 -7.09
N VAL A 181 10.85 1.45 -7.46
CA VAL A 181 9.55 0.82 -7.30
C VAL A 181 9.73 -0.53 -6.62
N ASN A 182 9.11 -0.71 -5.46
CA ASN A 182 9.20 -1.94 -4.68
C ASN A 182 7.81 -2.38 -4.20
N CYS A 183 7.72 -3.59 -3.68
CA CYS A 183 6.51 -4.18 -3.16
C CYS A 183 6.75 -4.75 -1.76
N VAL A 184 5.84 -4.46 -0.84
CA VAL A 184 5.71 -5.17 0.44
C VAL A 184 4.59 -6.18 0.29
N ALA A 185 4.85 -7.45 0.58
CA ALA A 185 3.92 -8.56 0.44
C ALA A 185 3.58 -9.15 1.83
N PRO A 186 2.53 -8.64 2.51
CA PRO A 186 2.13 -9.13 3.82
C PRO A 186 1.62 -10.57 3.78
N GLY A 187 1.89 -11.33 4.85
CA GLY A 187 1.20 -12.58 5.18
C GLY A 187 -0.14 -12.30 5.88
N TRP A 188 -0.43 -13.09 6.93
CA TRP A 188 -1.60 -12.84 7.76
C TRP A 188 -1.31 -11.68 8.73
N ILE A 189 -2.06 -10.58 8.56
CA ILE A 189 -1.96 -9.40 9.43
C ILE A 189 -3.22 -9.31 10.28
N GLU A 190 -3.04 -9.31 11.59
CA GLU A 190 -4.14 -9.18 12.55
C GLU A 190 -4.70 -7.76 12.52
N MET A 191 -6.01 -7.67 12.28
CA MET A 191 -6.73 -6.39 12.19
C MET A 191 -7.69 -6.18 13.35
N SER A 192 -7.92 -7.21 14.15
CA SER A 192 -8.85 -7.21 15.28
C SER A 192 -8.10 -7.12 16.59
N GLU A 193 -8.65 -6.39 17.57
CA GLU A 193 -8.18 -6.42 18.95
C GLU A 193 -8.52 -7.74 19.67
N LYS A 194 -9.48 -8.49 19.10
CA LYS A 194 -9.89 -9.81 19.59
C LYS A 194 -9.69 -10.83 18.48
N PRO A 195 -8.53 -11.53 18.46
CA PRO A 195 -8.26 -12.59 17.50
C PRO A 195 -9.34 -13.67 17.55
N ASP A 196 -9.68 -14.19 16.39
CA ASP A 196 -10.58 -15.36 16.25
C ASP A 196 -9.78 -16.66 16.09
N ALA A 197 -10.47 -17.79 16.01
CA ALA A 197 -9.85 -19.11 15.83
C ALA A 197 -9.01 -19.21 14.53
N ALA A 198 -9.33 -18.42 13.50
CA ALA A 198 -8.53 -18.37 12.28
C ALA A 198 -7.20 -17.66 12.54
N ALA A 199 -7.22 -16.52 13.26
CA ALA A 199 -6.02 -15.80 13.66
C ALA A 199 -5.09 -16.68 14.53
N GLU A 200 -5.63 -17.40 15.52
CA GLU A 200 -4.85 -18.34 16.34
C GLU A 200 -4.21 -19.45 15.51
N ARG A 201 -4.96 -20.00 14.56
CA ARG A 201 -4.46 -21.03 13.64
C ARG A 201 -3.33 -20.50 12.76
N PHE A 202 -3.40 -19.27 12.27
CA PHE A 202 -2.31 -18.68 11.48
C PHE A 202 -1.09 -18.38 12.34
N ALA A 203 -1.28 -17.83 13.54
CA ALA A 203 -0.18 -17.58 14.48
C ALA A 203 0.60 -18.87 14.79
N SER A 204 -0.08 -20.00 15.07
CA SER A 204 0.57 -21.27 15.37
C SER A 204 1.33 -21.89 14.19
N LYS A 205 0.96 -21.53 12.94
CA LYS A 205 1.65 -21.98 11.73
C LYS A 205 2.82 -21.07 11.33
N THR A 206 2.83 -19.85 11.84
CA THR A 206 3.87 -18.89 11.51
C THR A 206 5.14 -19.21 12.31
N PRO A 207 6.31 -19.36 11.67
CA PRO A 207 7.57 -19.61 12.40
C PRO A 207 7.86 -18.63 13.52
N MET A 208 7.50 -17.35 13.35
CA MET A 208 7.62 -16.33 14.41
C MET A 208 6.56 -16.41 15.50
N GLN A 209 5.69 -17.44 15.50
CA GLN A 209 4.67 -17.76 16.52
C GLN A 209 3.72 -16.61 16.84
N ARG A 210 3.49 -15.72 15.89
CA ARG A 210 2.50 -14.66 15.96
C ARG A 210 2.00 -14.27 14.57
N ASN A 211 0.85 -13.64 14.52
CA ASN A 211 0.41 -12.92 13.33
C ASN A 211 1.20 -11.62 13.18
N GLY A 212 1.31 -11.12 11.94
CA GLY A 212 1.81 -9.77 11.72
C GLY A 212 0.83 -8.72 12.24
N ALA A 213 1.35 -7.55 12.60
CA ALA A 213 0.57 -6.36 12.91
C ALA A 213 0.66 -5.35 11.74
N PRO A 214 -0.28 -4.40 11.62
CA PRO A 214 -0.16 -3.31 10.65
C PRO A 214 1.17 -2.54 10.74
N ALA A 215 1.76 -2.45 11.94
CA ALA A 215 3.05 -1.82 12.17
C ALA A 215 4.20 -2.57 11.46
N ASP A 216 4.20 -3.90 11.47
CA ASP A 216 5.24 -4.70 10.79
C ASP A 216 5.28 -4.37 9.27
N VAL A 217 4.10 -4.16 8.66
CA VAL A 217 3.99 -3.76 7.25
C VAL A 217 4.47 -2.32 7.05
N ALA A 218 4.09 -1.42 7.97
CA ALA A 218 4.45 -0.02 7.88
C ALA A 218 5.98 0.22 8.00
N GLU A 219 6.67 -0.56 8.82
CA GLU A 219 8.14 -0.53 8.93
C GLU A 219 8.82 -0.91 7.60
N ALA A 220 8.33 -1.95 6.93
CA ALA A 220 8.86 -2.35 5.63
C ALA A 220 8.60 -1.29 4.54
N VAL A 221 7.43 -0.63 4.58
CA VAL A 221 7.12 0.50 3.70
C VAL A 221 8.04 1.68 3.98
N LEU A 222 8.26 2.02 5.25
CA LEU A 222 9.17 3.09 5.65
C LEU A 222 10.61 2.83 5.17
N TYR A 223 11.08 1.58 5.26
CA TYR A 223 12.39 1.20 4.72
C TYR A 223 12.50 1.55 3.23
N PHE A 224 11.53 1.15 2.39
CA PHE A 224 11.58 1.46 0.97
C PHE A 224 11.39 2.97 0.68
N ALA A 225 10.55 3.64 1.45
CA ALA A 225 10.28 5.06 1.29
C ALA A 225 11.49 5.94 1.62
N ALA A 226 12.28 5.56 2.63
CA ALA A 226 13.40 6.34 3.15
C ALA A 226 14.78 5.85 2.66
N SER A 227 14.84 4.74 1.93
CA SER A 227 16.09 4.17 1.40
C SER A 227 16.73 5.07 0.33
N THR A 228 18.01 4.80 0.01
CA THR A 228 18.76 5.55 -1.02
C THR A 228 18.20 5.40 -2.44
N GLY A 229 17.26 4.48 -2.66
CA GLY A 229 16.68 4.20 -3.96
C GLY A 229 17.44 3.20 -4.82
N PHE A 230 18.57 2.67 -4.35
CA PHE A 230 19.30 1.64 -5.08
C PHE A 230 18.59 0.27 -5.05
N VAL A 231 17.71 0.05 -4.03
CA VAL A 231 16.82 -1.11 -3.97
C VAL A 231 15.59 -0.82 -4.83
N THR A 232 15.41 -1.55 -5.92
CA THR A 232 14.26 -1.43 -6.83
C THR A 232 13.86 -2.80 -7.39
N GLY A 233 12.58 -2.96 -7.74
CA GLY A 233 12.02 -4.20 -8.29
C GLY A 233 11.86 -5.34 -7.27
N GLN A 234 12.03 -5.06 -5.97
CA GLN A 234 11.98 -6.09 -4.94
C GLN A 234 10.56 -6.35 -4.44
N ILE A 235 10.32 -7.60 -4.06
CA ILE A 235 9.10 -8.04 -3.37
C ILE A 235 9.55 -8.56 -2.01
N LEU A 236 9.30 -7.77 -0.96
CA LEU A 236 9.65 -8.11 0.41
C LEU A 236 8.45 -8.73 1.12
N THR A 237 8.54 -10.01 1.47
CA THR A 237 7.51 -10.64 2.30
C THR A 237 7.62 -10.17 3.75
N VAL A 238 6.47 -9.84 4.35
CA VAL A 238 6.32 -9.51 5.77
C VAL A 238 5.29 -10.47 6.34
N ASP A 239 5.71 -11.68 6.62
CA ASP A 239 4.84 -12.82 6.88
C ASP A 239 5.27 -13.71 8.04
N GLY A 240 6.33 -13.32 8.77
CA GLY A 240 6.87 -14.10 9.89
C GLY A 240 7.38 -15.49 9.50
N GLY A 241 7.69 -15.69 8.21
CA GLY A 241 8.14 -16.98 7.65
C GLY A 241 7.01 -17.91 7.22
N LEU A 242 5.74 -17.46 7.22
CA LEU A 242 4.58 -18.28 6.83
C LEU A 242 4.68 -18.79 5.38
N GLY A 243 5.41 -18.13 4.53
CA GLY A 243 5.61 -18.47 3.12
C GLY A 243 6.79 -19.39 2.81
N LEU A 244 7.56 -19.81 3.80
CA LEU A 244 8.72 -20.69 3.66
C LEU A 244 8.34 -22.17 3.41
#